data_6d62e1d8c0e4ae6f1d71dd812f042005
#
_entry.id   6d62e1d8c0e4ae6f1d71dd812f042005
#
_cell.length_a   1.000
_cell.length_b   1.000
_cell.length_c   1.000
_cell.angle_alpha   90.00
_cell.angle_beta   90.00
_cell.angle_gamma   90.00
#
_symmetry.space_group_name_H-M   'P 1'
#
loop_
_entity.id
_entity.type
_entity.pdbx_description
1 polymer ?
#
loop_
_entity_poly.entity_id
_entity_poly.type
_entity_poly.pdbx_seq_one_letter_code
_entity_poly.pdbx_strand_id
1 'polypeptide(L)'
;MRMWLSCALVLVGCGSTAIVAKGPATSVTTSTQIVTQDRDTTEPELFARAERELAQGDYASAKRDFELLLQSNPSDAVLPKVLFDLGTTYEALGERDRAAGAYHALATKFPSLPSTKDALVRCVWLHAFLEQWKELGDTGETILARADIDQLDKATGLGARGLSRAELGDTRLAMRDVQNGIDILENNRIGMAGKLPAAGSQLKFALGETRRIETESIQLQPVGDDFVQKVSARCQGLLDAQAAYADAMRTTDPHFAMMAGYRLGDMYRKLHAELMAIPPDGFAKTEHQRQVFYAIMHVRYRALLDKALIMLNTTLDVADKLGDKSSWVDRGREAKAQMEVALAQEKTTIWNFEL
;
A
#
# COMPACT_ATOMS: atom_id res chain seq x y z
N MET A 1 17.26 -52.01 25.11
CA MET A 1 16.02 -52.22 25.85
C MET A 1 14.92 -51.54 25.07
N ARG A 2 14.29 -52.19 24.24
CA ARG A 2 12.96 -52.79 24.04
C ARG A 2 11.87 -52.12 24.89
N MET A 3 10.95 -51.40 24.27
CA MET A 3 9.53 -51.82 24.34
C MET A 3 8.69 -51.12 23.26
N TRP A 4 8.09 -51.94 22.45
CA TRP A 4 7.01 -51.71 21.51
C TRP A 4 5.70 -51.53 22.30
N LEU A 5 4.81 -50.72 21.80
CA LEU A 5 3.36 -50.98 21.93
C LEU A 5 2.60 -50.42 20.72
N SER A 6 2.10 -51.39 19.94
CA SER A 6 1.10 -51.22 18.89
C SER A 6 -0.30 -51.17 19.55
N CYS A 7 -1.23 -50.39 18.95
CA CYS A 7 -2.67 -50.60 19.09
C CYS A 7 -3.34 -50.01 17.85
N ALA A 8 -3.67 -50.78 16.94
CA ALA A 8 -4.85 -51.50 16.51
C ALA A 8 -6.01 -50.61 16.09
N LEU A 9 -6.25 -50.68 14.73
CA LEU A 9 -7.50 -50.29 14.07
C LEU A 9 -8.70 -51.02 14.66
N VAL A 10 -9.79 -50.28 14.85
CA VAL A 10 -11.12 -50.87 14.84
C VAL A 10 -12.01 -50.11 13.85
N LEU A 11 -12.22 -50.74 12.71
CA LEU A 11 -13.30 -50.47 11.79
C LEU A 11 -14.59 -51.06 12.37
N VAL A 12 -15.60 -50.23 12.60
CA VAL A 12 -16.99 -50.70 12.75
C VAL A 12 -17.84 -49.94 11.73
N GLY A 13 -18.20 -50.62 10.68
CA GLY A 13 -19.26 -50.22 9.78
C GLY A 13 -20.61 -50.73 10.31
N CYS A 14 -21.61 -49.90 10.16
CA CYS A 14 -23.07 -50.27 10.11
C CYS A 14 -23.76 -49.02 9.58
N GLY A 15 -24.34 -49.05 8.40
CA GLY A 15 -25.66 -49.56 8.21
C GLY A 15 -26.60 -48.42 7.91
N SER A 16 -26.92 -48.27 6.63
CA SER A 16 -27.88 -47.36 6.03
C SER A 16 -29.27 -47.44 6.67
N THR A 17 -29.85 -46.28 7.00
CA THR A 17 -31.32 -46.10 6.84
C THR A 17 -31.54 -44.65 6.44
N ALA A 18 -31.92 -44.45 5.18
CA ALA A 18 -32.44 -43.21 4.68
C ALA A 18 -33.80 -42.95 5.28
N ILE A 19 -33.91 -41.99 6.20
CA ILE A 19 -35.19 -41.39 6.57
C ILE A 19 -35.32 -40.13 5.73
N VAL A 20 -36.16 -40.22 4.70
CA VAL A 20 -36.64 -39.05 3.95
C VAL A 20 -37.59 -38.29 4.88
N ALA A 21 -37.07 -37.34 5.60
CA ALA A 21 -37.88 -36.33 6.27
C ALA A 21 -38.33 -35.33 5.21
N LYS A 22 -39.59 -35.42 4.86
CA LYS A 22 -40.33 -34.41 4.11
C LYS A 22 -40.45 -33.18 5.01
N GLY A 23 -39.44 -32.29 4.98
CA GLY A 23 -39.51 -30.96 5.57
C GLY A 23 -40.40 -30.07 4.68
N PRO A 24 -41.19 -29.15 5.26
CA PRO A 24 -42.03 -28.27 4.48
C PRO A 24 -41.15 -27.42 3.54
N ALA A 25 -41.63 -27.31 2.31
CA ALA A 25 -41.04 -26.41 1.30
C ALA A 25 -41.01 -24.99 1.87
N THR A 26 -39.89 -24.57 2.39
CA THR A 26 -39.63 -23.16 2.69
C THR A 26 -39.48 -22.47 1.35
N SER A 27 -40.53 -21.85 0.94
CA SER A 27 -40.66 -21.10 -0.29
C SER A 27 -39.52 -20.06 -0.37
N VAL A 28 -38.83 -20.06 -1.50
CA VAL A 28 -37.94 -18.99 -1.98
C VAL A 28 -38.83 -17.75 -2.25
N THR A 29 -39.28 -17.08 -1.19
CA THR A 29 -40.13 -15.88 -1.28
C THR A 29 -39.38 -14.65 -0.76
N THR A 30 -38.16 -14.84 -0.22
CA THR A 30 -37.43 -13.73 0.46
C THR A 30 -36.77 -12.77 -0.50
N SER A 31 -36.30 -13.20 -1.66
CA SER A 31 -35.64 -12.31 -2.62
C SER A 31 -36.59 -11.44 -3.44
N THR A 32 -37.79 -11.94 -3.72
CA THR A 32 -38.79 -11.19 -4.50
C THR A 32 -39.50 -10.13 -3.66
N GLN A 33 -39.67 -10.36 -2.34
CA GLN A 33 -40.27 -9.37 -1.44
C GLN A 33 -39.33 -8.20 -1.15
N ILE A 34 -38.03 -8.45 -1.06
CA ILE A 34 -37.03 -7.37 -0.87
C ILE A 34 -37.01 -6.45 -2.10
N VAL A 35 -37.04 -7.01 -3.32
CA VAL A 35 -37.03 -6.22 -4.56
C VAL A 35 -38.34 -5.43 -4.79
N THR A 36 -39.48 -5.93 -4.30
CA THR A 36 -40.74 -5.19 -4.40
C THR A 36 -40.88 -4.09 -3.34
N GLN A 37 -40.31 -4.28 -2.13
CA GLN A 37 -40.35 -3.28 -1.07
C GLN A 37 -39.45 -2.07 -1.38
N ASP A 38 -38.32 -2.25 -2.12
CA ASP A 38 -37.46 -1.18 -2.54
C ASP A 38 -38.02 -0.34 -3.71
N ARG A 39 -38.97 -0.87 -4.50
CA ARG A 39 -39.58 -0.11 -5.62
C ARG A 39 -40.58 0.96 -5.17
N ASP A 40 -41.15 0.85 -4.01
CA ASP A 40 -42.10 1.81 -3.44
C ASP A 40 -41.43 2.82 -2.48
N THR A 41 -40.11 2.66 -2.21
CA THR A 41 -39.35 3.57 -1.31
C THR A 41 -39.00 4.83 -2.08
N THR A 42 -39.34 5.98 -1.55
CA THR A 42 -39.00 7.28 -2.16
C THR A 42 -37.49 7.55 -2.07
N GLU A 43 -36.96 8.39 -2.99
CA GLU A 43 -35.53 8.81 -2.96
C GLU A 43 -35.09 9.31 -1.58
N PRO A 44 -35.82 10.21 -0.86
CA PRO A 44 -35.42 10.67 0.46
C PRO A 44 -35.41 9.59 1.53
N GLU A 45 -36.37 8.64 1.48
CA GLU A 45 -36.44 7.53 2.44
C GLU A 45 -35.31 6.54 2.25
N LEU A 46 -34.99 6.20 1.00
CA LEU A 46 -33.91 5.31 0.65
C LEU A 46 -32.57 5.94 1.04
N PHE A 47 -32.38 7.22 0.76
CA PHE A 47 -31.19 7.96 1.14
C PHE A 47 -31.00 8.00 2.67
N ALA A 48 -32.07 8.37 3.42
CA ALA A 48 -32.03 8.40 4.89
C ALA A 48 -31.78 6.99 5.50
N ARG A 49 -32.20 5.90 4.83
CA ARG A 49 -31.89 4.54 5.27
C ARG A 49 -30.40 4.24 5.06
N ALA A 50 -29.86 4.51 3.88
CA ALA A 50 -28.46 4.29 3.56
C ALA A 50 -27.51 5.07 4.48
N GLU A 51 -27.82 6.34 4.83
CA GLU A 51 -27.05 7.13 5.79
C GLU A 51 -27.07 6.52 7.20
N ARG A 52 -28.20 6.00 7.65
CA ARG A 52 -28.27 5.33 8.96
C ARG A 52 -27.46 4.04 8.98
N GLU A 53 -27.51 3.25 7.94
CA GLU A 53 -26.73 2.02 7.80
C GLU A 53 -25.22 2.33 7.80
N LEU A 54 -24.80 3.36 7.05
CA LEU A 54 -23.43 3.85 7.06
C LEU A 54 -22.99 4.29 8.47
N ALA A 55 -23.82 5.07 9.16
CA ALA A 55 -23.53 5.54 10.51
C ALA A 55 -23.48 4.40 11.55
N GLN A 56 -24.21 3.31 11.32
CA GLN A 56 -24.19 2.11 12.17
C GLN A 56 -23.04 1.13 11.82
N GLY A 57 -22.30 1.40 10.74
CA GLY A 57 -21.22 0.53 10.26
C GLY A 57 -21.73 -0.69 9.49
N ASP A 58 -23.02 -0.75 9.10
CA ASP A 58 -23.53 -1.75 8.18
C ASP A 58 -23.24 -1.35 6.73
N TYR A 59 -21.93 -1.41 6.41
CA TYR A 59 -21.42 -0.99 5.09
C TYR A 59 -21.99 -1.81 3.93
N ALA A 60 -22.36 -3.08 4.17
CA ALA A 60 -22.89 -3.93 3.13
C ALA A 60 -24.31 -3.49 2.72
N SER A 61 -25.15 -3.14 3.68
CA SER A 61 -26.50 -2.60 3.42
C SER A 61 -26.43 -1.19 2.85
N ALA A 62 -25.61 -0.31 3.44
CA ALA A 62 -25.41 1.06 2.96
C ALA A 62 -24.94 1.08 1.48
N LYS A 63 -23.99 0.22 1.11
CA LYS A 63 -23.53 0.05 -0.26
C LYS A 63 -24.68 -0.27 -1.20
N ARG A 64 -25.47 -1.29 -0.87
CA ARG A 64 -26.62 -1.72 -1.70
C ARG A 64 -27.59 -0.56 -1.92
N ASP A 65 -27.94 0.16 -0.86
CA ASP A 65 -28.92 1.21 -0.91
C ASP A 65 -28.41 2.45 -1.66
N PHE A 66 -27.14 2.85 -1.47
CA PHE A 66 -26.52 3.91 -2.29
C PHE A 66 -26.37 3.52 -3.77
N GLU A 67 -26.02 2.26 -4.08
CA GLU A 67 -25.96 1.78 -5.47
C GLU A 67 -27.35 1.79 -6.12
N LEU A 68 -28.40 1.42 -5.38
CA LEU A 68 -29.78 1.51 -5.86
C LEU A 68 -30.20 2.95 -6.13
N LEU A 69 -29.81 3.90 -5.26
CA LEU A 69 -30.02 5.32 -5.48
C LEU A 69 -29.35 5.79 -6.76
N LEU A 70 -28.09 5.43 -7.01
CA LEU A 70 -27.40 5.79 -8.26
C LEU A 70 -28.10 5.24 -9.50
N GLN A 71 -28.62 4.01 -9.44
CA GLN A 71 -29.37 3.39 -10.54
C GLN A 71 -30.71 4.08 -10.83
N SER A 72 -31.31 4.69 -9.82
CA SER A 72 -32.57 5.46 -9.97
C SER A 72 -32.38 6.88 -10.52
N ASN A 73 -31.14 7.29 -10.85
CA ASN A 73 -30.79 8.65 -11.28
C ASN A 73 -31.27 9.69 -10.27
N PRO A 74 -30.66 9.76 -9.09
CA PRO A 74 -31.10 10.68 -8.03
C PRO A 74 -30.95 12.13 -8.47
N SER A 75 -31.72 13.00 -7.83
CA SER A 75 -31.68 14.44 -8.08
C SER A 75 -30.31 15.04 -7.83
N ASP A 76 -29.96 16.14 -8.53
CA ASP A 76 -28.70 16.86 -8.31
C ASP A 76 -28.54 17.42 -6.89
N ALA A 77 -29.64 17.52 -6.14
CA ALA A 77 -29.61 17.92 -4.74
C ALA A 77 -29.05 16.83 -3.82
N VAL A 78 -29.27 15.55 -4.16
CA VAL A 78 -28.89 14.39 -3.34
C VAL A 78 -27.65 13.69 -3.88
N LEU A 79 -27.48 13.67 -5.21
CA LEU A 79 -26.38 12.96 -5.90
C LEU A 79 -24.99 13.26 -5.35
N PRO A 80 -24.58 14.52 -5.03
CA PRO A 80 -23.24 14.77 -4.49
C PRO A 80 -22.98 14.00 -3.18
N LYS A 81 -23.97 13.98 -2.31
CA LYS A 81 -23.86 13.30 -1.02
C LYS A 81 -23.86 11.77 -1.17
N VAL A 82 -24.71 11.25 -2.07
CA VAL A 82 -24.70 9.82 -2.43
C VAL A 82 -23.32 9.38 -2.93
N LEU A 83 -22.70 10.16 -3.84
CA LEU A 83 -21.38 9.84 -4.36
C LEU A 83 -20.30 9.88 -3.27
N PHE A 84 -20.34 10.85 -2.37
CA PHE A 84 -19.38 10.95 -1.28
C PHE A 84 -19.54 9.81 -0.27
N ASP A 85 -20.76 9.54 0.18
CA ASP A 85 -21.06 8.51 1.18
C ASP A 85 -20.84 7.09 0.63
N LEU A 86 -21.13 6.88 -0.66
CA LEU A 86 -20.80 5.64 -1.35
C LEU A 86 -19.29 5.43 -1.44
N GLY A 87 -18.52 6.49 -1.75
CA GLY A 87 -17.06 6.45 -1.71
C GLY A 87 -16.56 6.03 -0.33
N THR A 88 -17.08 6.63 0.74
CA THR A 88 -16.76 6.29 2.13
C THR A 88 -17.12 4.83 2.46
N THR A 89 -18.27 4.38 1.97
CA THR A 89 -18.75 2.99 2.16
C THR A 89 -17.83 1.99 1.45
N TYR A 90 -17.39 2.29 0.23
CA TYR A 90 -16.43 1.46 -0.50
C TYR A 90 -15.06 1.41 0.20
N GLU A 91 -14.56 2.54 0.73
CA GLU A 91 -13.33 2.54 1.53
C GLU A 91 -13.44 1.61 2.74
N ALA A 92 -14.54 1.68 3.48
CA ALA A 92 -14.78 0.83 4.65
C ALA A 92 -14.85 -0.67 4.30
N LEU A 93 -15.33 -1.01 3.10
CA LEU A 93 -15.36 -2.37 2.55
C LEU A 93 -14.03 -2.80 1.91
N GLY A 94 -13.05 -1.90 1.80
CA GLY A 94 -11.77 -2.17 1.11
C GLY A 94 -11.86 -2.17 -0.42
N GLU A 95 -12.97 -1.72 -0.99
CA GLU A 95 -13.22 -1.62 -2.44
C GLU A 95 -12.64 -0.31 -3.00
N ARG A 96 -11.31 -0.15 -2.89
CA ARG A 96 -10.59 1.13 -3.09
C ARG A 96 -10.73 1.73 -4.48
N ASP A 97 -10.71 0.90 -5.53
CA ASP A 97 -10.91 1.37 -6.92
C ASP A 97 -12.31 1.98 -7.10
N ARG A 98 -13.32 1.35 -6.50
CA ARG A 98 -14.70 1.85 -6.56
C ARG A 98 -14.87 3.13 -5.75
N ALA A 99 -14.20 3.24 -4.61
CA ALA A 99 -14.17 4.46 -3.81
C ALA A 99 -13.57 5.63 -4.60
N ALA A 100 -12.41 5.43 -5.22
CA ALA A 100 -11.77 6.42 -6.08
C ALA A 100 -12.71 6.85 -7.23
N GLY A 101 -13.39 5.89 -7.86
CA GLY A 101 -14.38 6.15 -8.92
C GLY A 101 -15.56 7.01 -8.45
N ALA A 102 -16.11 6.73 -7.26
CA ALA A 102 -17.22 7.51 -6.70
C ALA A 102 -16.81 8.96 -6.38
N TYR A 103 -15.65 9.16 -5.74
CA TYR A 103 -15.11 10.49 -5.46
C TYR A 103 -14.73 11.25 -6.74
N HIS A 104 -14.16 10.58 -7.74
CA HIS A 104 -13.86 11.18 -9.03
C HIS A 104 -15.14 11.62 -9.76
N ALA A 105 -16.21 10.81 -9.71
CA ALA A 105 -17.52 11.19 -10.28
C ALA A 105 -18.08 12.44 -9.60
N LEU A 106 -17.96 12.54 -8.26
CA LEU A 106 -18.33 13.75 -7.52
C LEU A 106 -17.52 14.97 -8.01
N ALA A 107 -16.21 14.83 -8.10
CA ALA A 107 -15.32 15.92 -8.50
C ALA A 107 -15.59 16.40 -9.95
N THR A 108 -15.92 15.47 -10.83
CA THR A 108 -16.21 15.77 -12.24
C THR A 108 -17.56 16.46 -12.42
N LYS A 109 -18.60 15.96 -11.74
CA LYS A 109 -19.98 16.49 -11.90
C LYS A 109 -20.22 17.78 -11.11
N PHE A 110 -19.58 17.92 -9.96
CA PHE A 110 -19.81 19.01 -9.01
C PHE A 110 -18.51 19.68 -8.55
N PRO A 111 -17.69 20.23 -9.47
CA PRO A 111 -16.34 20.69 -9.14
C PRO A 111 -16.29 21.83 -8.12
N SER A 112 -17.36 22.61 -7.99
CA SER A 112 -17.39 23.80 -7.11
C SER A 112 -17.90 23.52 -5.69
N LEU A 113 -18.37 22.30 -5.41
CA LEU A 113 -18.88 21.99 -4.06
C LEU A 113 -17.73 21.86 -3.03
N PRO A 114 -17.93 22.29 -1.78
CA PRO A 114 -16.95 22.09 -0.71
C PRO A 114 -16.61 20.60 -0.49
N SER A 115 -17.60 19.70 -0.51
CA SER A 115 -17.40 18.26 -0.38
C SER A 115 -16.53 17.65 -1.48
N THR A 116 -16.44 18.29 -2.64
CA THR A 116 -15.54 17.88 -3.72
C THR A 116 -14.08 18.00 -3.32
N LYS A 117 -13.72 19.02 -2.52
CA LYS A 117 -12.36 19.16 -1.99
C LYS A 117 -11.99 17.95 -1.12
N ASP A 118 -12.87 17.55 -0.21
CA ASP A 118 -12.64 16.39 0.66
C ASP A 118 -12.57 15.08 -0.16
N ALA A 119 -13.42 14.95 -1.17
CA ALA A 119 -13.39 13.81 -2.09
C ALA A 119 -12.06 13.74 -2.87
N LEU A 120 -11.53 14.86 -3.36
CA LEU A 120 -10.24 14.92 -4.03
C LEU A 120 -9.08 14.54 -3.10
N VAL A 121 -9.10 14.99 -1.85
CA VAL A 121 -8.10 14.58 -0.84
C VAL A 121 -8.13 13.06 -0.63
N ARG A 122 -9.32 12.46 -0.55
CA ARG A 122 -9.46 10.99 -0.46
C ARG A 122 -8.97 10.28 -1.74
N CYS A 123 -9.27 10.81 -2.92
CA CYS A 123 -8.73 10.29 -4.19
C CYS A 123 -7.20 10.27 -4.19
N VAL A 124 -6.53 11.29 -3.66
CA VAL A 124 -5.08 11.33 -3.57
C VAL A 124 -4.53 10.11 -2.84
N TRP A 125 -5.10 9.75 -1.69
CA TRP A 125 -4.64 8.60 -0.92
C TRP A 125 -4.94 7.28 -1.62
N LEU A 126 -6.13 7.16 -2.20
CA LEU A 126 -6.54 5.97 -2.94
C LEU A 126 -5.68 5.74 -4.18
N HIS A 127 -5.47 6.77 -5.01
CA HIS A 127 -4.62 6.66 -6.20
C HIS A 127 -3.16 6.33 -5.85
N ALA A 128 -2.60 6.92 -4.78
CA ALA A 128 -1.26 6.58 -4.32
C ALA A 128 -1.18 5.12 -3.87
N PHE A 129 -2.18 4.64 -3.13
CA PHE A 129 -2.23 3.26 -2.65
C PHE A 129 -2.41 2.24 -3.79
N LEU A 130 -3.19 2.60 -4.81
CA LEU A 130 -3.45 1.78 -6.01
C LEU A 130 -2.37 1.90 -7.08
N GLU A 131 -1.33 2.71 -6.85
CA GLU A 131 -0.26 2.99 -7.83
C GLU A 131 -0.78 3.59 -9.15
N GLN A 132 -1.90 4.31 -9.08
CA GLN A 132 -2.49 5.04 -10.21
C GLN A 132 -1.82 6.42 -10.34
N TRP A 133 -0.57 6.41 -10.82
CA TRP A 133 0.32 7.58 -10.73
C TRP A 133 -0.16 8.75 -11.56
N LYS A 134 -0.72 8.49 -12.75
CA LYS A 134 -1.25 9.55 -13.59
C LYS A 134 -2.46 10.22 -12.94
N GLU A 135 -3.41 9.43 -12.46
CA GLU A 135 -4.64 9.88 -11.79
C GLU A 135 -4.29 10.64 -10.50
N LEU A 136 -3.26 10.19 -9.79
CA LEU A 136 -2.72 10.89 -8.62
C LEU A 136 -2.24 12.30 -8.97
N GLY A 137 -1.46 12.43 -10.05
CA GLY A 137 -0.96 13.72 -10.52
C GLY A 137 -2.08 14.66 -10.96
N ASP A 138 -3.01 14.16 -11.77
CA ASP A 138 -4.19 14.91 -12.26
C ASP A 138 -5.06 15.39 -11.08
N THR A 139 -5.24 14.54 -10.05
CA THR A 139 -5.97 14.91 -8.83
C THR A 139 -5.22 15.98 -8.02
N GLY A 140 -3.89 15.85 -7.89
CA GLY A 140 -3.06 16.88 -7.25
C GLY A 140 -3.14 18.24 -7.94
N GLU A 141 -3.10 18.27 -9.26
CA GLU A 141 -3.26 19.49 -10.04
C GLU A 141 -4.67 20.09 -9.90
N THR A 142 -5.70 19.24 -9.87
CA THR A 142 -7.09 19.67 -9.63
C THR A 142 -7.24 20.33 -8.27
N ILE A 143 -6.65 19.78 -7.21
CA ILE A 143 -6.63 20.41 -5.88
C ILE A 143 -5.94 21.77 -5.96
N LEU A 144 -4.74 21.84 -6.53
CA LEU A 144 -3.94 23.07 -6.59
C LEU A 144 -4.59 24.19 -7.41
N ALA A 145 -5.49 23.87 -8.34
CA ALA A 145 -6.23 24.83 -9.14
C ALA A 145 -7.46 25.43 -8.43
N ARG A 146 -7.88 24.88 -7.31
CA ARG A 146 -9.06 25.37 -6.55
C ARG A 146 -8.72 26.66 -5.80
N ALA A 147 -9.72 27.52 -5.68
CA ALA A 147 -9.59 28.79 -4.94
C ALA A 147 -9.89 28.66 -3.42
N ASP A 148 -10.54 27.58 -3.01
CA ASP A 148 -11.02 27.32 -1.64
C ASP A 148 -10.10 26.41 -0.82
N ILE A 149 -8.84 26.25 -1.23
CA ILE A 149 -7.85 25.43 -0.54
C ILE A 149 -7.11 26.18 0.57
N ASP A 150 -6.86 25.47 1.65
CA ASP A 150 -5.97 25.92 2.72
C ASP A 150 -4.52 25.44 2.52
N GLN A 151 -3.64 25.71 3.51
CA GLN A 151 -2.23 25.32 3.41
C GLN A 151 -2.05 23.79 3.47
N LEU A 152 -2.92 23.08 4.17
CA LEU A 152 -2.87 21.62 4.23
C LEU A 152 -3.31 20.98 2.91
N ASP A 153 -4.38 21.50 2.31
CA ASP A 153 -4.85 21.09 0.98
C ASP A 153 -3.77 21.33 -0.07
N LYS A 154 -3.10 22.51 -0.01
CA LYS A 154 -2.00 22.84 -0.91
C LYS A 154 -0.82 21.89 -0.76
N ALA A 155 -0.45 21.55 0.49
CA ALA A 155 0.58 20.56 0.77
C ALA A 155 0.20 19.17 0.25
N THR A 156 -1.09 18.77 0.40
CA THR A 156 -1.62 17.51 -0.16
C THR A 156 -1.51 17.47 -1.68
N GLY A 157 -1.94 18.52 -2.37
CA GLY A 157 -1.85 18.61 -3.84
C GLY A 157 -0.41 18.58 -4.35
N LEU A 158 0.52 19.29 -3.67
CA LEU A 158 1.95 19.25 -4.00
C LEU A 158 2.55 17.86 -3.77
N GLY A 159 2.18 17.19 -2.68
CA GLY A 159 2.61 15.82 -2.39
C GLY A 159 2.11 14.81 -3.42
N ALA A 160 0.85 14.92 -3.82
CA ALA A 160 0.25 14.08 -4.87
C ALA A 160 0.98 14.24 -6.21
N ARG A 161 1.15 15.49 -6.66
CA ARG A 161 1.83 15.79 -7.91
C ARG A 161 3.31 15.42 -7.86
N GLY A 162 3.99 15.65 -6.73
CA GLY A 162 5.38 15.28 -6.52
C GLY A 162 5.58 13.77 -6.58
N LEU A 163 4.74 12.98 -5.91
CA LEU A 163 4.80 11.53 -5.95
C LEU A 163 4.55 10.98 -7.36
N SER A 164 3.50 11.48 -8.03
CA SER A 164 3.22 11.14 -9.42
C SER A 164 4.42 11.39 -10.34
N ARG A 165 5.03 12.57 -10.25
CA ARG A 165 6.21 12.93 -11.05
C ARG A 165 7.40 12.02 -10.79
N ALA A 166 7.63 11.66 -9.52
CA ALA A 166 8.70 10.74 -9.16
C ALA A 166 8.50 9.38 -9.85
N GLU A 167 7.33 8.78 -9.69
CA GLU A 167 7.04 7.46 -10.24
C GLU A 167 6.95 7.45 -11.78
N LEU A 168 6.64 8.59 -12.41
CA LEU A 168 6.66 8.77 -13.86
C LEU A 168 8.04 9.20 -14.40
N GLY A 169 9.07 9.31 -13.54
CA GLY A 169 10.46 9.49 -13.91
C GLY A 169 10.97 10.94 -13.91
N ASP A 170 10.15 11.95 -13.55
CA ASP A 170 10.63 13.34 -13.40
C ASP A 170 10.98 13.65 -11.93
N THR A 171 12.07 13.06 -11.45
CA THR A 171 12.52 13.22 -10.06
C THR A 171 12.88 14.66 -9.71
N ARG A 172 13.36 15.44 -10.68
CA ARG A 172 13.74 16.85 -10.45
C ARG A 172 12.51 17.73 -10.14
N LEU A 173 11.44 17.61 -10.89
CA LEU A 173 10.20 18.32 -10.60
C LEU A 173 9.48 17.74 -9.38
N ALA A 174 9.56 16.42 -9.18
CA ALA A 174 9.09 15.75 -7.98
C ALA A 174 9.70 16.33 -6.71
N MET A 175 11.03 16.40 -6.64
CA MET A 175 11.75 16.96 -5.48
C MET A 175 11.31 18.38 -5.16
N ARG A 176 11.15 19.22 -6.20
CA ARG A 176 10.70 20.61 -6.04
C ARG A 176 9.29 20.68 -5.43
N ASP A 177 8.33 19.89 -5.93
CA ASP A 177 6.97 19.91 -5.42
C ASP A 177 6.90 19.34 -3.99
N VAL A 178 7.61 18.26 -3.73
CA VAL A 178 7.69 17.66 -2.40
C VAL A 178 8.32 18.62 -1.38
N GLN A 179 9.43 19.28 -1.75
CA GLN A 179 10.07 20.25 -0.85
C GLN A 179 9.16 21.44 -0.57
N ASN A 180 8.50 21.99 -1.59
CA ASN A 180 7.52 23.07 -1.40
C ASN A 180 6.38 22.67 -0.46
N GLY A 181 5.90 21.43 -0.56
CA GLY A 181 4.89 20.89 0.35
C GLY A 181 5.38 20.75 1.79
N ILE A 182 6.61 20.27 1.97
CA ILE A 182 7.26 20.17 3.30
C ILE A 182 7.45 21.57 3.90
N ASP A 183 7.95 22.53 3.12
CA ASP A 183 8.14 23.91 3.55
C ASP A 183 6.80 24.56 4.02
N ILE A 184 5.69 24.26 3.35
CA ILE A 184 4.35 24.70 3.77
C ILE A 184 4.02 24.14 5.15
N LEU A 185 4.22 22.84 5.37
CA LEU A 185 3.92 22.23 6.68
C LEU A 185 4.80 22.83 7.78
N GLU A 186 6.09 22.99 7.53
CA GLU A 186 7.06 23.51 8.51
C GLU A 186 6.80 25.00 8.84
N ASN A 187 6.64 25.85 7.83
CA ASN A 187 6.39 27.28 8.00
C ASN A 187 5.08 27.57 8.75
N ASN A 188 4.07 26.73 8.56
CA ASN A 188 2.78 26.84 9.24
C ASN A 188 2.72 25.99 10.52
N ARG A 189 3.81 25.36 10.94
CA ARG A 189 3.93 24.49 12.13
C ARG A 189 2.90 23.36 12.18
N ILE A 190 2.48 22.87 11.00
CA ILE A 190 1.49 21.81 10.89
C ILE A 190 2.15 20.47 11.29
N GLY A 191 1.56 19.78 12.27
CA GLY A 191 2.07 18.51 12.77
C GLY A 191 3.22 18.60 13.78
N MET A 192 3.72 19.80 14.15
CA MET A 192 4.83 19.93 15.09
C MET A 192 4.45 19.59 16.55
N ALA A 193 3.18 19.69 16.92
CA ALA A 193 2.72 19.46 18.30
C ALA A 193 2.28 18.00 18.57
N GLY A 194 2.61 17.05 17.71
CA GLY A 194 2.23 15.65 17.90
C GLY A 194 2.14 14.83 16.62
N LYS A 195 0.92 14.46 16.22
CA LYS A 195 0.71 13.59 15.05
C LYS A 195 0.85 14.36 13.76
N LEU A 196 1.68 13.86 12.86
CA LEU A 196 1.79 14.38 11.49
C LEU A 196 0.48 14.07 10.75
N PRO A 197 -0.17 15.05 10.10
CA PRO A 197 -1.36 14.79 9.29
C PRO A 197 -1.04 13.89 8.09
N ALA A 198 -2.06 13.26 7.52
CA ALA A 198 -1.91 12.35 6.37
C ALA A 198 -1.17 12.99 5.18
N ALA A 199 -1.38 14.28 4.92
CA ALA A 199 -0.60 15.03 3.93
C ALA A 199 0.90 15.05 4.21
N GLY A 200 1.29 15.12 5.47
CA GLY A 200 2.69 15.02 5.88
C GLY A 200 3.27 13.62 5.65
N SER A 201 2.48 12.57 5.91
CA SER A 201 2.85 11.18 5.59
C SER A 201 3.10 11.01 4.12
N GLN A 202 2.19 11.49 3.30
CA GLN A 202 2.30 11.47 1.85
C GLN A 202 3.55 12.19 1.34
N LEU A 203 3.83 13.40 1.83
CA LEU A 203 5.02 14.16 1.45
C LEU A 203 6.31 13.44 1.86
N LYS A 204 6.37 12.86 3.06
CA LYS A 204 7.53 12.08 3.50
C LYS A 204 7.68 10.80 2.69
N PHE A 205 6.58 10.13 2.34
CA PHE A 205 6.61 8.99 1.43
C PHE A 205 7.10 9.40 0.04
N ALA A 206 6.56 10.48 -0.53
CA ALA A 206 6.98 11.01 -1.83
C ALA A 206 8.47 11.41 -1.85
N LEU A 207 8.99 11.96 -0.74
CA LEU A 207 10.42 12.23 -0.58
C LEU A 207 11.23 10.94 -0.62
N GLY A 208 10.76 9.90 0.08
CA GLY A 208 11.36 8.56 0.07
C GLY A 208 11.40 7.96 -1.33
N GLU A 209 10.29 8.00 -2.06
CA GLU A 209 10.19 7.50 -3.45
C GLU A 209 11.12 8.27 -4.40
N THR A 210 11.16 9.60 -4.32
CA THR A 210 12.05 10.41 -5.15
C THR A 210 13.52 10.02 -4.92
N ARG A 211 13.95 9.92 -3.66
CA ARG A 211 15.31 9.51 -3.29
C ARG A 211 15.62 8.07 -3.69
N ARG A 212 14.63 7.15 -3.54
CA ARG A 212 14.75 5.76 -3.97
C ARG A 212 15.02 5.68 -5.47
N ILE A 213 14.20 6.34 -6.29
CA ILE A 213 14.33 6.31 -7.75
C ILE A 213 15.66 6.91 -8.20
N GLU A 214 16.06 8.04 -7.65
CA GLU A 214 17.36 8.65 -7.95
C GLU A 214 18.52 7.70 -7.58
N THR A 215 18.43 7.09 -6.41
CA THR A 215 19.45 6.15 -5.93
C THR A 215 19.51 4.88 -6.77
N GLU A 216 18.37 4.27 -7.08
CA GLU A 216 18.26 3.05 -7.90
C GLU A 216 18.69 3.31 -9.36
N SER A 217 18.71 4.54 -9.84
CA SER A 217 19.21 4.89 -11.17
C SER A 217 20.73 4.78 -11.31
N ILE A 218 21.47 4.78 -10.19
CA ILE A 218 22.92 4.62 -10.18
C ILE A 218 23.28 3.16 -10.49
N GLN A 219 23.72 2.88 -11.70
CA GLN A 219 24.07 1.53 -12.13
C GLN A 219 25.43 1.12 -11.56
N LEU A 220 25.47 -0.03 -10.87
CA LEU A 220 26.71 -0.60 -10.31
C LEU A 220 27.51 -1.40 -11.33
N GLN A 221 26.89 -1.79 -12.43
CA GLN A 221 27.53 -2.50 -13.53
C GLN A 221 27.45 -1.68 -14.83
N PRO A 222 28.45 -1.78 -15.72
CA PRO A 222 29.70 -2.53 -15.55
C PRO A 222 30.59 -1.93 -14.46
N VAL A 223 31.42 -2.78 -13.83
CA VAL A 223 32.38 -2.34 -12.82
C VAL A 223 33.49 -1.51 -13.49
N GLY A 224 33.60 -0.24 -13.09
CA GLY A 224 34.61 0.70 -13.58
C GLY A 224 35.40 1.32 -12.42
N ASP A 225 36.26 2.28 -12.73
CA ASP A 225 37.11 2.98 -11.76
C ASP A 225 36.30 3.76 -10.70
N ASP A 226 35.04 4.10 -11.03
CA ASP A 226 34.11 4.84 -10.19
C ASP A 226 33.21 3.90 -9.33
N PHE A 227 33.46 2.60 -9.35
CA PHE A 227 32.62 1.62 -8.68
C PHE A 227 32.45 1.90 -7.17
N VAL A 228 33.52 2.20 -6.46
CA VAL A 228 33.50 2.49 -5.03
C VAL A 228 32.64 3.73 -4.74
N GLN A 229 32.78 4.78 -5.56
CA GLN A 229 31.97 5.99 -5.46
C GLN A 229 30.48 5.69 -5.71
N LYS A 230 30.16 4.89 -6.72
CA LYS A 230 28.79 4.46 -7.02
C LYS A 230 28.18 3.68 -5.88
N VAL A 231 28.89 2.69 -5.32
CA VAL A 231 28.41 1.93 -4.16
C VAL A 231 28.19 2.85 -2.96
N SER A 232 29.12 3.78 -2.70
CA SER A 232 28.97 4.75 -1.61
C SER A 232 27.74 5.64 -1.82
N ALA A 233 27.53 6.16 -3.04
CA ALA A 233 26.37 6.98 -3.38
C ALA A 233 25.03 6.17 -3.24
N ARG A 234 25.01 4.90 -3.67
CA ARG A 234 23.87 3.99 -3.49
C ARG A 234 23.55 3.78 -2.01
N CYS A 235 24.56 3.54 -1.18
CA CYS A 235 24.39 3.36 0.25
C CYS A 235 23.88 4.64 0.93
N GLN A 236 24.44 5.80 0.58
CA GLN A 236 23.99 7.08 1.14
C GLN A 236 22.55 7.39 0.74
N GLY A 237 22.21 7.25 -0.53
CA GLY A 237 20.85 7.48 -1.01
C GLY A 237 19.82 6.52 -0.38
N LEU A 238 20.21 5.27 -0.11
CA LEU A 238 19.39 4.33 0.64
C LEU A 238 19.11 4.83 2.07
N LEU A 239 20.14 5.35 2.76
CA LEU A 239 19.97 5.92 4.10
C LEU A 239 19.07 7.17 4.09
N ASP A 240 19.22 8.01 3.08
CA ASP A 240 18.41 9.23 2.93
C ASP A 240 16.94 8.87 2.63
N ALA A 241 16.68 7.89 1.77
CA ALA A 241 15.34 7.37 1.51
C ALA A 241 14.75 6.69 2.76
N GLN A 242 15.56 5.90 3.48
CA GLN A 242 15.15 5.28 4.75
C GLN A 242 14.67 6.31 5.76
N ALA A 243 15.36 7.42 5.93
CA ALA A 243 14.96 8.49 6.85
C ALA A 243 13.57 9.03 6.49
N ALA A 244 13.33 9.30 5.20
CA ALA A 244 12.03 9.79 4.73
C ALA A 244 10.89 8.77 4.91
N TYR A 245 11.13 7.50 4.60
CA TYR A 245 10.14 6.43 4.83
C TYR A 245 9.87 6.21 6.32
N ALA A 246 10.90 6.25 7.16
CA ALA A 246 10.73 6.15 8.61
C ALA A 246 9.86 7.29 9.15
N ASP A 247 10.01 8.51 8.63
CA ASP A 247 9.15 9.64 8.97
C ASP A 247 7.70 9.41 8.49
N ALA A 248 7.50 8.86 7.29
CA ALA A 248 6.17 8.50 6.79
C ALA A 248 5.49 7.43 7.67
N MET A 249 6.25 6.48 8.20
CA MET A 249 5.74 5.42 9.09
C MET A 249 5.35 5.91 10.49
N ARG A 250 5.87 7.05 10.95
CA ARG A 250 5.52 7.62 12.27
C ARG A 250 4.12 8.21 12.34
N THR A 251 3.43 8.27 11.24
CA THR A 251 2.10 8.83 11.15
C THR A 251 1.03 7.82 11.55
N THR A 252 -0.18 8.31 11.76
CA THR A 252 -1.33 7.44 12.05
C THR A 252 -2.03 6.94 10.79
N ASP A 253 -1.53 7.30 9.62
CA ASP A 253 -2.10 6.85 8.36
C ASP A 253 -1.55 5.45 8.00
N PRO A 254 -2.40 4.41 8.02
CA PRO A 254 -1.93 3.04 7.75
C PRO A 254 -1.50 2.84 6.31
N HIS A 255 -2.05 3.59 5.33
CA HIS A 255 -1.74 3.42 3.91
C HIS A 255 -0.26 3.71 3.64
N PHE A 256 0.20 4.92 4.00
CA PHE A 256 1.60 5.29 3.74
C PHE A 256 2.58 4.54 4.64
N ALA A 257 2.18 4.14 5.85
CA ALA A 257 3.02 3.32 6.71
C ALA A 257 3.31 1.94 6.09
N MET A 258 2.28 1.29 5.52
CA MET A 258 2.43 -0.01 4.85
C MET A 258 3.28 0.08 3.59
N MET A 259 2.99 1.08 2.75
CA MET A 259 3.76 1.35 1.53
C MET A 259 5.23 1.62 1.85
N ALA A 260 5.50 2.50 2.80
CA ALA A 260 6.86 2.87 3.20
C ALA A 260 7.65 1.68 3.78
N GLY A 261 7.01 0.88 4.63
CA GLY A 261 7.65 -0.30 5.21
C GLY A 261 8.03 -1.35 4.18
N TYR A 262 7.14 -1.62 3.22
CA TYR A 262 7.43 -2.51 2.09
C TYR A 262 8.58 -1.96 1.23
N ARG A 263 8.47 -0.69 0.78
CA ARG A 263 9.50 -0.04 -0.06
C ARG A 263 10.87 -0.07 0.60
N LEU A 264 10.93 0.20 1.89
CA LEU A 264 12.18 0.18 2.64
C LEU A 264 12.80 -1.22 2.68
N GLY A 265 12.01 -2.26 2.95
CA GLY A 265 12.50 -3.64 2.89
C GLY A 265 12.99 -4.02 1.49
N ASP A 266 12.21 -3.66 0.45
CA ASP A 266 12.56 -3.97 -0.94
C ASP A 266 13.83 -3.26 -1.42
N MET A 267 14.08 -2.02 -0.99
CA MET A 267 15.33 -1.30 -1.30
C MET A 267 16.57 -2.04 -0.79
N TYR A 268 16.55 -2.52 0.45
CA TYR A 268 17.66 -3.28 1.01
C TYR A 268 17.87 -4.59 0.27
N ARG A 269 16.77 -5.29 -0.05
CA ARG A 269 16.80 -6.52 -0.82
C ARG A 269 17.40 -6.33 -2.21
N LYS A 270 16.95 -5.29 -2.93
CA LYS A 270 17.45 -4.95 -4.26
C LYS A 270 18.94 -4.62 -4.25
N LEU A 271 19.37 -3.75 -3.33
CA LEU A 271 20.78 -3.41 -3.23
C LEU A 271 21.63 -4.64 -2.93
N HIS A 272 21.19 -5.53 -2.05
CA HIS A 272 21.88 -6.80 -1.81
C HIS A 272 21.97 -7.63 -3.10
N ALA A 273 20.87 -7.83 -3.82
CA ALA A 273 20.86 -8.61 -5.05
C ALA A 273 21.80 -8.02 -6.12
N GLU A 274 21.79 -6.71 -6.29
CA GLU A 274 22.69 -6.01 -7.24
C GLU A 274 24.16 -6.20 -6.87
N LEU A 275 24.53 -6.12 -5.60
CA LEU A 275 25.90 -6.32 -5.12
C LEU A 275 26.34 -7.77 -5.29
N MET A 276 25.45 -8.74 -4.99
CA MET A 276 25.77 -10.17 -5.15
C MET A 276 25.86 -10.60 -6.62
N ALA A 277 25.24 -9.84 -7.54
CA ALA A 277 25.34 -10.07 -8.98
C ALA A 277 26.63 -9.54 -9.64
N ILE A 278 27.52 -8.90 -8.86
CA ILE A 278 28.78 -8.35 -9.38
C ILE A 278 29.72 -9.52 -9.75
N PRO A 279 30.18 -9.61 -11.02
CA PRO A 279 31.07 -10.68 -11.43
C PRO A 279 32.46 -10.51 -10.80
N PRO A 280 33.13 -11.61 -10.42
CA PRO A 280 34.46 -11.58 -9.81
C PRO A 280 35.59 -11.25 -10.80
N ASP A 281 35.33 -11.28 -12.11
CA ASP A 281 36.35 -11.26 -13.15
C ASP A 281 37.30 -10.04 -13.12
N GLY A 282 36.82 -8.89 -12.63
CA GLY A 282 37.65 -7.70 -12.41
C GLY A 282 38.52 -7.77 -11.15
N PHE A 283 38.22 -8.68 -10.20
CA PHE A 283 38.82 -8.74 -8.86
C PHE A 283 39.58 -10.03 -8.58
N ALA A 284 39.27 -11.12 -9.30
CA ALA A 284 39.76 -12.46 -9.00
C ALA A 284 40.14 -13.20 -10.29
N LYS A 285 41.40 -13.62 -10.38
CA LYS A 285 41.98 -14.29 -11.56
C LYS A 285 42.03 -15.82 -11.41
N THR A 286 42.09 -16.32 -10.17
CA THR A 286 42.15 -17.74 -9.86
C THR A 286 40.85 -18.21 -9.22
N GLU A 287 40.58 -19.53 -9.24
CA GLU A 287 39.40 -20.10 -8.61
C GLU A 287 39.35 -19.81 -7.09
N HIS A 288 40.49 -19.94 -6.42
CA HIS A 288 40.59 -19.59 -5.00
C HIS A 288 40.28 -18.10 -4.74
N GLN A 289 40.77 -17.16 -5.59
CA GLN A 289 40.46 -15.74 -5.47
C GLN A 289 38.96 -15.48 -5.70
N ARG A 290 38.30 -16.22 -6.61
CA ARG A 290 36.82 -16.13 -6.82
C ARG A 290 36.07 -16.58 -5.58
N GLN A 291 36.46 -17.70 -4.99
CA GLN A 291 35.83 -18.20 -3.76
C GLN A 291 35.97 -17.16 -2.61
N VAL A 292 37.18 -16.63 -2.40
CA VAL A 292 37.42 -15.58 -1.42
C VAL A 292 36.58 -14.33 -1.70
N PHE A 293 36.49 -13.90 -2.96
CA PHE A 293 35.65 -12.77 -3.35
C PHE A 293 34.18 -12.99 -2.95
N TYR A 294 33.60 -14.10 -3.32
CA TYR A 294 32.21 -14.41 -2.96
C TYR A 294 32.02 -14.50 -1.45
N ALA A 295 32.93 -15.15 -0.73
CA ALA A 295 32.87 -15.23 0.74
C ALA A 295 32.86 -13.81 1.38
N ILE A 296 33.72 -12.92 0.93
CA ILE A 296 33.77 -11.52 1.40
C ILE A 296 32.45 -10.80 1.09
N MET A 297 31.90 -10.96 -0.10
CA MET A 297 30.64 -10.34 -0.51
C MET A 297 29.48 -10.80 0.39
N HIS A 298 29.34 -12.10 0.60
CA HIS A 298 28.33 -12.66 1.49
C HIS A 298 28.45 -12.16 2.94
N VAL A 299 29.64 -12.21 3.52
CA VAL A 299 29.85 -11.74 4.89
C VAL A 299 29.56 -10.25 5.01
N ARG A 300 30.02 -9.43 4.04
CA ARG A 300 29.91 -7.98 4.09
C ARG A 300 28.48 -7.47 3.89
N TYR A 301 27.73 -8.06 2.96
CA TYR A 301 26.44 -7.52 2.55
C TYR A 301 25.23 -8.26 3.12
N ARG A 302 25.43 -9.36 3.80
CA ARG A 302 24.35 -10.08 4.53
C ARG A 302 23.53 -9.15 5.44
N ALA A 303 24.17 -8.16 6.07
CA ALA A 303 23.50 -7.18 6.92
C ALA A 303 22.37 -6.42 6.21
N LEU A 304 22.40 -6.30 4.87
CA LEU A 304 21.31 -5.70 4.09
C LEU A 304 20.06 -6.57 4.12
N LEU A 305 20.22 -7.91 3.96
CA LEU A 305 19.10 -8.84 4.05
C LEU A 305 18.53 -8.92 5.48
N ASP A 306 19.40 -8.93 6.49
CA ASP A 306 18.94 -8.92 7.89
C ASP A 306 18.11 -7.67 8.19
N LYS A 307 18.55 -6.49 7.73
CA LYS A 307 17.79 -5.23 7.84
C LYS A 307 16.48 -5.27 7.09
N ALA A 308 16.50 -5.74 5.84
CA ALA A 308 15.31 -5.88 5.02
C ALA A 308 14.25 -6.74 5.71
N LEU A 309 14.68 -7.87 6.26
CA LEU A 309 13.79 -8.80 6.97
C LEU A 309 13.20 -8.19 8.25
N ILE A 310 14.00 -7.43 9.01
CA ILE A 310 13.51 -6.70 10.21
C ILE A 310 12.44 -5.70 9.81
N MET A 311 12.67 -4.90 8.76
CA MET A 311 11.70 -3.90 8.29
C MET A 311 10.39 -4.55 7.84
N LEU A 312 10.47 -5.61 7.03
CA LEU A 312 9.29 -6.33 6.55
C LEU A 312 8.53 -7.01 7.69
N ASN A 313 9.20 -7.67 8.63
CA ASN A 313 8.54 -8.28 9.78
C ASN A 313 7.78 -7.23 10.59
N THR A 314 8.42 -6.11 10.92
CA THR A 314 7.77 -5.01 11.66
C THR A 314 6.55 -4.48 10.92
N THR A 315 6.65 -4.32 9.60
CA THR A 315 5.56 -3.82 8.76
C THR A 315 4.40 -4.83 8.72
N LEU A 316 4.69 -6.11 8.53
CA LEU A 316 3.67 -7.17 8.49
C LEU A 316 2.99 -7.36 9.84
N ASP A 317 3.71 -7.25 10.95
CA ASP A 317 3.13 -7.30 12.31
C ASP A 317 2.12 -6.16 12.52
N VAL A 318 2.39 -4.98 11.98
CA VAL A 318 1.45 -3.84 12.01
C VAL A 318 0.24 -4.13 11.11
N ALA A 319 0.46 -4.66 9.92
CA ALA A 319 -0.62 -5.06 9.00
C ALA A 319 -1.59 -6.06 9.63
N ASP A 320 -1.04 -7.11 10.24
CA ASP A 320 -1.83 -8.16 10.89
C ASP A 320 -2.67 -7.60 12.05
N LYS A 321 -2.11 -6.68 12.84
CA LYS A 321 -2.84 -5.99 13.92
C LYS A 321 -3.97 -5.10 13.42
N LEU A 322 -3.80 -4.50 12.25
CA LEU A 322 -4.80 -3.64 11.61
C LEU A 322 -5.80 -4.43 10.75
N GLY A 323 -5.56 -5.73 10.54
CA GLY A 323 -6.37 -6.57 9.65
C GLY A 323 -6.24 -6.17 8.17
N ASP A 324 -5.13 -5.53 7.78
CA ASP A 324 -4.90 -5.10 6.40
C ASP A 324 -4.61 -6.32 5.50
N LYS A 325 -5.37 -6.44 4.41
CA LYS A 325 -5.25 -7.50 3.40
C LYS A 325 -4.94 -6.92 2.01
N SER A 326 -4.28 -5.77 1.98
CA SER A 326 -3.94 -5.11 0.73
C SER A 326 -2.87 -5.86 -0.06
N SER A 327 -2.75 -5.53 -1.35
CA SER A 327 -1.69 -6.02 -2.22
C SER A 327 -0.28 -5.65 -1.70
N TRP A 328 -0.15 -4.59 -0.93
CA TRP A 328 1.10 -4.19 -0.29
C TRP A 328 1.55 -5.21 0.77
N VAL A 329 0.58 -5.74 1.54
CA VAL A 329 0.83 -6.81 2.53
C VAL A 329 1.24 -8.10 1.83
N ASP A 330 0.57 -8.47 0.74
CA ASP A 330 0.91 -9.67 -0.03
C ASP A 330 2.32 -9.58 -0.63
N ARG A 331 2.68 -8.43 -1.23
CA ARG A 331 4.06 -8.17 -1.70
C ARG A 331 5.08 -8.24 -0.56
N GLY A 332 4.74 -7.72 0.61
CA GLY A 332 5.59 -7.79 1.81
C GLY A 332 5.84 -9.23 2.26
N ARG A 333 4.81 -10.06 2.28
CA ARG A 333 4.92 -11.50 2.62
C ARG A 333 5.76 -12.26 1.60
N GLU A 334 5.56 -12.00 0.31
CA GLU A 334 6.34 -12.59 -0.76
C GLU A 334 7.83 -12.18 -0.67
N ALA A 335 8.11 -10.90 -0.52
CA ALA A 335 9.47 -10.38 -0.35
C ALA A 335 10.16 -10.99 0.88
N LYS A 336 9.44 -11.12 2.01
CA LYS A 336 9.95 -11.80 3.20
C LYS A 336 10.34 -13.25 2.91
N ALA A 337 9.47 -14.03 2.26
CA ALA A 337 9.74 -15.41 1.92
C ALA A 337 10.99 -15.53 1.03
N GLN A 338 11.13 -14.66 0.02
CA GLN A 338 12.31 -14.62 -0.84
C GLN A 338 13.61 -14.34 -0.04
N MET A 339 13.56 -13.42 0.92
CA MET A 339 14.71 -13.09 1.77
C MET A 339 15.08 -14.22 2.74
N GLU A 340 14.10 -14.90 3.31
CA GLU A 340 14.34 -16.06 4.18
C GLU A 340 15.06 -17.18 3.43
N VAL A 341 14.66 -17.42 2.18
CA VAL A 341 15.34 -18.37 1.28
C VAL A 341 16.79 -17.92 0.99
N ALA A 342 16.97 -16.64 0.63
CA ALA A 342 18.30 -16.09 0.35
C ALA A 342 19.23 -16.20 1.57
N LEU A 343 18.75 -15.85 2.76
CA LEU A 343 19.53 -15.98 4.01
C LEU A 343 19.88 -17.44 4.35
N ALA A 344 18.98 -18.38 4.08
CA ALA A 344 19.25 -19.79 4.27
C ALA A 344 20.35 -20.30 3.32
N GLN A 345 20.30 -19.88 2.06
CA GLN A 345 21.33 -20.19 1.06
C GLN A 345 22.70 -19.59 1.45
N GLU A 346 22.73 -18.33 1.89
CA GLU A 346 23.97 -17.69 2.34
C GLU A 346 24.62 -18.41 3.52
N LYS A 347 23.85 -18.84 4.51
CA LYS A 347 24.37 -19.63 5.63
C LYS A 347 25.06 -20.90 5.14
N THR A 348 24.45 -21.61 4.20
CA THR A 348 25.02 -22.85 3.65
C THR A 348 26.30 -22.55 2.86
N THR A 349 26.32 -21.48 2.08
CA THR A 349 27.45 -21.10 1.23
C THR A 349 28.66 -20.70 2.08
N ILE A 350 28.47 -19.87 3.11
CA ILE A 350 29.56 -19.41 4.01
C ILE A 350 30.24 -20.59 4.73
N TRP A 351 29.50 -21.62 5.13
CA TRP A 351 30.05 -22.79 5.83
C TRP A 351 30.79 -23.76 4.90
N ASN A 352 30.58 -23.69 3.58
CA ASN A 352 31.22 -24.56 2.61
C ASN A 352 32.53 -24.02 2.03
N PHE A 353 32.95 -22.81 2.43
CA PHE A 353 34.28 -22.29 2.10
C PHE A 353 35.32 -22.93 3.04
N GLU A 354 36.13 -23.86 2.54
CA GLU A 354 37.35 -24.25 3.20
C GLU A 354 38.35 -23.04 3.12
N LEU A 355 38.58 -22.41 4.25
CA LEU A 355 39.52 -21.30 4.39
C LEU A 355 40.96 -21.85 4.43
#